data_964c29d8c0e14ab148393d698a74a65f
#
_entry.id   964c29d8c0e14ab148393d698a74a65f
#
_cell.length_a   1.000
_cell.length_b   1.000
_cell.length_c   1.000
_cell.angle_alpha   90.00
_cell.angle_beta   90.00
_cell.angle_gamma   90.00
#
_symmetry.space_group_name_H-M   'P 1'
#
loop_
_entity.id
_entity.type
_entity.pdbx_description
1 polymer ?
#
loop_
_entity_poly.entity_id
_entity_poly.type
_entity_poly.pdbx_seq_one_letter_code
_entity_poly.pdbx_strand_id
1 'polypeptide(L)'
;SLVGGFLAPFIVSSGEGSYLVLFTYVSILNLGMFGLSIYKKWSELPMISFVFTCLIMGIFLLFNYTSSSTVISNHLFWFATLFYFIFLLPVFSILRGENMRTMSRGLVFVIITNNFIYLLSGALFLRNMGLSFKASGLLSLFIALVNLGLVLWLWKNRKEYKFLVHTTLGLVLTFVSITIPIQLDGNYITLLWASEMVLLLWLYVKSKIRVYEYAAKVLVGLTFVSYLMDVYSVMFEHHSLDTIFLNSSFATSLFVGLATGAFALLMEYYHSFFSTARRLKYSFWNPFMLIVSVIILYYTFMMEFNLYFEGATRSGAMFLFTAISISSVCYAFRKRFPITKHLTSYILTIGANVLVYIINIWGDQRIWTSPPVVLPWLTAVFVIANLYYVARMYYTSIGIKSRFTVYLNILATLLWLTMVRSFLWQVGVDDFSAGLSLSLSIAGFVQMGLGMRLHQKLLRMVSLATFGLVLLKLVFDDLWAMPTIGKIIVFIILGLILLILSFLYQKLKDVLFKNDEEETN
;
A
#
# COMPACT_ATOMS: atom_id res chain seq x y z
N SER A 1 17.00 -13.12 -53.33
CA SER A 1 18.44 -13.31 -53.06
C SER A 1 18.82 -13.21 -51.57
N LEU A 2 18.15 -12.42 -50.76
CA LEU A 2 18.45 -12.25 -49.35
C LEU A 2 18.22 -13.56 -48.54
N VAL A 3 17.07 -14.18 -48.75
CA VAL A 3 16.73 -15.50 -48.17
C VAL A 3 17.76 -16.55 -48.58
N GLY A 4 18.19 -16.53 -49.87
CA GLY A 4 19.24 -17.43 -50.37
C GLY A 4 20.58 -17.26 -49.64
N GLY A 5 20.96 -15.99 -49.32
CA GLY A 5 22.19 -15.71 -48.57
C GLY A 5 22.18 -16.34 -47.15
N PHE A 6 21.07 -16.26 -46.43
CA PHE A 6 20.95 -16.88 -45.10
C PHE A 6 20.79 -18.41 -45.16
N LEU A 7 20.22 -18.95 -46.23
CA LEU A 7 20.07 -20.39 -46.45
C LEU A 7 21.31 -21.06 -47.06
N ALA A 8 22.19 -20.32 -47.71
CA ALA A 8 23.37 -20.86 -48.40
C ALA A 8 24.23 -21.80 -47.51
N PRO A 9 24.55 -21.50 -46.27
CA PRO A 9 25.34 -22.40 -45.41
C PRO A 9 24.66 -23.75 -45.20
N PHE A 10 23.31 -23.79 -45.15
CA PHE A 10 22.55 -25.03 -44.91
C PHE A 10 22.43 -25.87 -46.18
N ILE A 11 22.40 -25.20 -47.35
CA ILE A 11 22.30 -25.89 -48.65
C ILE A 11 23.65 -26.53 -49.03
N VAL A 12 24.76 -25.86 -48.69
CA VAL A 12 26.13 -26.27 -49.05
C VAL A 12 26.77 -27.16 -47.98
N SER A 13 26.14 -27.27 -46.79
CA SER A 13 26.68 -28.04 -45.67
C SER A 13 26.68 -29.54 -45.97
N SER A 14 27.85 -30.18 -45.83
CA SER A 14 28.02 -31.65 -45.86
C SER A 14 27.72 -32.37 -44.55
N GLY A 15 27.14 -31.65 -43.56
CA GLY A 15 26.80 -32.20 -42.26
C GLY A 15 27.90 -32.10 -41.17
N GLU A 16 29.15 -31.87 -41.55
CA GLU A 16 30.30 -31.68 -40.63
C GLU A 16 30.71 -30.21 -40.42
N GLY A 17 29.79 -29.26 -40.65
CA GLY A 17 30.08 -27.83 -40.61
C GLY A 17 30.37 -27.31 -39.19
N SER A 18 31.51 -26.58 -39.05
CA SER A 18 31.84 -25.91 -37.78
C SER A 18 30.88 -24.74 -37.52
N TYR A 19 30.27 -24.70 -36.32
CA TYR A 19 29.41 -23.59 -35.89
C TYR A 19 30.13 -22.24 -35.91
N LEU A 20 31.47 -22.22 -35.72
CA LEU A 20 32.27 -21.00 -35.81
C LEU A 20 32.23 -20.40 -37.22
N VAL A 21 32.34 -21.26 -38.23
CA VAL A 21 32.25 -20.81 -39.66
C VAL A 21 30.86 -20.27 -39.93
N LEU A 22 29.79 -20.94 -39.46
CA LEU A 22 28.41 -20.51 -39.65
C LEU A 22 28.18 -19.13 -39.07
N PHE A 23 28.48 -18.91 -37.78
CA PHE A 23 28.23 -17.63 -37.11
C PHE A 23 29.15 -16.51 -37.58
N THR A 24 30.39 -16.82 -38.01
CA THR A 24 31.26 -15.85 -38.68
C THR A 24 30.67 -15.41 -40.04
N TYR A 25 30.18 -16.35 -40.83
CA TYR A 25 29.49 -16.05 -42.10
C TYR A 25 28.25 -15.15 -41.86
N VAL A 26 27.41 -15.53 -40.90
CA VAL A 26 26.20 -14.74 -40.56
C VAL A 26 26.59 -13.32 -40.09
N SER A 27 27.69 -13.17 -39.34
CA SER A 27 28.20 -11.87 -38.92
C SER A 27 28.61 -10.99 -40.11
N ILE A 28 29.36 -11.54 -41.04
CA ILE A 28 29.77 -10.84 -42.28
C ILE A 28 28.55 -10.47 -43.14
N LEU A 29 27.60 -11.39 -43.28
CA LEU A 29 26.37 -11.16 -44.03
C LEU A 29 25.55 -10.01 -43.40
N ASN A 30 25.40 -9.99 -42.09
CA ASN A 30 24.68 -8.94 -41.35
C ASN A 30 25.35 -7.57 -41.52
N LEU A 31 26.69 -7.48 -41.47
CA LEU A 31 27.44 -6.25 -41.75
C LEU A 31 27.25 -5.78 -43.19
N GLY A 32 27.29 -6.71 -44.16
CA GLY A 32 27.01 -6.42 -45.57
C GLY A 32 25.59 -5.89 -45.78
N MET A 33 24.58 -6.52 -45.11
CA MET A 33 23.19 -6.07 -45.18
C MET A 33 22.99 -4.70 -44.54
N PHE A 34 23.68 -4.41 -43.44
CA PHE A 34 23.71 -3.08 -42.85
C PHE A 34 24.30 -2.04 -43.81
N GLY A 35 25.45 -2.34 -44.46
CA GLY A 35 26.04 -1.48 -45.46
C GLY A 35 25.10 -1.20 -46.64
N LEU A 36 24.43 -2.24 -47.16
CA LEU A 36 23.41 -2.10 -48.22
C LEU A 36 22.21 -1.27 -47.77
N SER A 37 21.77 -1.43 -46.53
CA SER A 37 20.67 -0.65 -45.93
C SER A 37 20.99 0.86 -45.97
N ILE A 38 22.21 1.24 -45.65
CA ILE A 38 22.67 2.64 -45.72
C ILE A 38 22.75 3.13 -47.16
N TYR A 39 23.36 2.34 -48.07
CA TYR A 39 23.58 2.74 -49.44
C TYR A 39 22.28 2.87 -50.24
N LYS A 40 21.39 1.87 -50.12
CA LYS A 40 20.11 1.83 -50.85
C LYS A 40 18.96 2.52 -50.12
N LYS A 41 19.17 3.00 -48.88
CA LYS A 41 18.15 3.59 -47.98
C LYS A 41 16.95 2.65 -47.73
N TRP A 42 17.18 1.33 -47.67
CA TRP A 42 16.16 0.33 -47.43
C TRP A 42 16.05 0.03 -45.92
N SER A 43 15.06 0.63 -45.28
CA SER A 43 14.84 0.55 -43.84
C SER A 43 14.44 -0.85 -43.33
N GLU A 44 13.94 -1.73 -44.22
CA GLU A 44 13.43 -3.06 -43.84
C GLU A 44 14.55 -4.13 -43.79
N LEU A 45 15.70 -3.90 -44.42
CA LEU A 45 16.80 -4.86 -44.49
C LEU A 45 17.32 -5.26 -43.09
N PRO A 46 17.59 -4.33 -42.15
CA PRO A 46 18.04 -4.70 -40.82
C PRO A 46 17.03 -5.55 -40.04
N MET A 47 15.72 -5.32 -40.23
CA MET A 47 14.68 -6.11 -39.60
C MET A 47 14.66 -7.54 -40.10
N ILE A 48 14.73 -7.73 -41.42
CA ILE A 48 14.71 -9.06 -42.05
C ILE A 48 15.97 -9.84 -41.65
N SER A 49 17.16 -9.22 -41.72
CA SER A 49 18.40 -9.90 -41.30
C SER A 49 18.41 -10.24 -39.81
N PHE A 50 17.83 -9.40 -38.95
CA PHE A 50 17.66 -9.68 -37.54
C PHE A 50 16.81 -10.94 -37.31
N VAL A 51 15.65 -11.03 -37.97
CA VAL A 51 14.77 -12.20 -37.84
C VAL A 51 15.49 -13.48 -38.28
N PHE A 52 16.18 -13.49 -39.43
CA PHE A 52 16.92 -14.66 -39.87
C PHE A 52 18.06 -15.04 -38.94
N THR A 53 18.79 -14.06 -38.40
CA THR A 53 19.85 -14.32 -37.41
C THR A 53 19.30 -14.93 -36.14
N CYS A 54 18.18 -14.41 -35.62
CA CYS A 54 17.50 -14.99 -34.45
C CYS A 54 16.99 -16.41 -34.69
N LEU A 55 16.44 -16.68 -35.90
CA LEU A 55 16.01 -18.04 -36.28
C LEU A 55 17.19 -19.01 -36.34
N ILE A 56 18.32 -18.63 -36.99
CA ILE A 56 19.51 -19.48 -37.06
C ILE A 56 20.07 -19.78 -35.69
N MET A 57 20.24 -18.74 -34.84
CA MET A 57 20.73 -18.91 -33.48
C MET A 57 19.76 -19.75 -32.65
N GLY A 58 18.43 -19.50 -32.74
CA GLY A 58 17.40 -20.26 -32.02
C GLY A 58 17.36 -21.72 -32.45
N ILE A 59 17.39 -22.02 -33.74
CA ILE A 59 17.45 -23.40 -34.26
C ILE A 59 18.70 -24.11 -33.75
N PHE A 60 19.87 -23.45 -33.85
CA PHE A 60 21.12 -24.00 -33.37
C PHE A 60 21.04 -24.35 -31.86
N LEU A 61 20.47 -23.47 -31.05
CA LEU A 61 20.27 -23.70 -29.62
C LEU A 61 19.32 -24.86 -29.35
N LEU A 62 18.21 -24.98 -30.07
CA LEU A 62 17.25 -26.07 -29.89
C LEU A 62 17.89 -27.44 -30.10
N PHE A 63 18.75 -27.57 -31.14
CA PHE A 63 19.38 -28.87 -31.45
C PHE A 63 20.63 -29.18 -30.62
N ASN A 64 21.32 -28.16 -30.06
CA ASN A 64 22.59 -28.35 -29.36
C ASN A 64 22.52 -28.01 -27.87
N TYR A 65 21.38 -27.69 -27.32
CA TYR A 65 21.23 -27.22 -25.93
C TYR A 65 21.74 -28.25 -24.91
N THR A 66 21.43 -29.52 -25.10
CA THR A 66 21.81 -30.62 -24.19
C THR A 66 23.28 -31.04 -24.31
N SER A 67 23.94 -30.72 -25.41
CA SER A 67 25.32 -31.12 -25.74
C SER A 67 26.30 -29.96 -25.63
N SER A 68 25.87 -28.75 -25.21
CA SER A 68 26.71 -27.56 -25.19
C SER A 68 27.78 -27.64 -24.11
N SER A 69 29.03 -27.86 -24.51
CA SER A 69 30.18 -27.69 -23.62
C SER A 69 30.35 -26.21 -23.21
N THR A 70 31.02 -25.97 -22.08
CA THR A 70 31.34 -24.61 -21.60
C THR A 70 32.06 -23.77 -22.66
N VAL A 71 32.91 -24.41 -23.47
CA VAL A 71 33.65 -23.77 -24.57
C VAL A 71 32.71 -23.28 -25.69
N ILE A 72 31.74 -24.10 -26.10
CA ILE A 72 30.74 -23.73 -27.10
C ILE A 72 29.90 -22.57 -26.58
N SER A 73 29.43 -22.64 -25.32
CA SER A 73 28.63 -21.58 -24.70
C SER A 73 29.39 -20.25 -24.64
N ASN A 74 30.71 -20.26 -24.38
CA ASN A 74 31.56 -19.08 -24.40
C ASN A 74 31.62 -18.45 -25.81
N HIS A 75 31.89 -19.25 -26.86
CA HIS A 75 31.90 -18.74 -28.22
C HIS A 75 30.54 -18.15 -28.65
N LEU A 76 29.43 -18.84 -28.30
CA LEU A 76 28.08 -18.35 -28.60
C LEU A 76 27.73 -17.04 -27.87
N PHE A 77 28.21 -16.88 -26.65
CA PHE A 77 28.06 -15.63 -25.91
C PHE A 77 28.73 -14.46 -26.64
N TRP A 78 29.93 -14.66 -27.13
CA TRP A 78 30.64 -13.62 -27.90
C TRP A 78 29.99 -13.33 -29.24
N PHE A 79 29.47 -14.33 -29.97
CA PHE A 79 28.68 -14.11 -31.18
C PHE A 79 27.38 -13.38 -30.88
N ALA A 80 26.66 -13.74 -29.81
CA ALA A 80 25.45 -13.03 -29.40
C ALA A 80 25.77 -11.55 -29.05
N THR A 81 26.89 -11.29 -28.38
CA THR A 81 27.38 -9.93 -28.09
C THR A 81 27.70 -9.17 -29.38
N LEU A 82 28.37 -9.81 -30.34
CA LEU A 82 28.66 -9.22 -31.63
C LEU A 82 27.36 -8.86 -32.39
N PHE A 83 26.41 -9.78 -32.44
CA PHE A 83 25.11 -9.51 -33.09
C PHE A 83 24.35 -8.40 -32.36
N TYR A 84 24.40 -8.35 -31.05
CA TYR A 84 23.78 -7.28 -30.26
C TYR A 84 24.27 -5.90 -30.74
N PHE A 85 25.59 -5.72 -30.92
CA PHE A 85 26.14 -4.47 -31.39
C PHE A 85 25.87 -4.22 -32.89
N ILE A 86 25.93 -5.25 -33.76
CA ILE A 86 25.60 -5.10 -35.19
C ILE A 86 24.18 -4.55 -35.37
N PHE A 87 23.19 -5.07 -34.58
CA PHE A 87 21.81 -4.61 -34.69
C PHE A 87 21.51 -3.30 -33.93
N LEU A 88 22.49 -2.74 -33.20
CA LEU A 88 22.43 -1.35 -32.73
C LEU A 88 22.96 -0.34 -33.78
N LEU A 89 23.82 -0.75 -34.73
CA LEU A 89 24.38 0.13 -35.74
C LEU A 89 23.32 0.89 -36.55
N PRO A 90 22.16 0.33 -36.92
CA PRO A 90 21.12 1.07 -37.64
C PRO A 90 20.63 2.34 -36.93
N VAL A 91 20.77 2.44 -35.60
CA VAL A 91 20.48 3.67 -34.87
C VAL A 91 21.37 4.82 -35.31
N PHE A 92 22.65 4.53 -35.60
CA PHE A 92 23.61 5.54 -36.04
C PHE A 92 23.45 5.92 -37.53
N SER A 93 22.79 5.10 -38.35
CA SER A 93 22.48 5.42 -39.74
C SER A 93 21.49 6.59 -39.88
N ILE A 94 20.70 6.87 -38.85
CA ILE A 94 19.79 8.02 -38.76
C ILE A 94 20.55 9.36 -38.90
N LEU A 95 21.87 9.36 -38.65
CA LEU A 95 22.71 10.56 -38.80
C LEU A 95 22.86 11.04 -40.24
N ARG A 96 22.78 10.15 -41.22
CA ARG A 96 23.10 10.45 -42.63
C ARG A 96 21.89 10.85 -43.48
N GLY A 97 20.67 10.72 -42.97
CA GLY A 97 19.46 10.94 -43.78
C GLY A 97 18.79 12.26 -43.50
N GLU A 98 18.91 13.25 -44.35
CA GLU A 98 18.17 14.53 -44.27
C GLU A 98 16.64 14.39 -44.41
N ASN A 99 16.12 13.22 -44.82
CA ASN A 99 14.72 13.02 -45.20
C ASN A 99 14.00 11.82 -44.56
N MET A 100 14.52 11.17 -43.50
CA MET A 100 13.75 10.16 -42.79
C MET A 100 12.78 10.80 -41.77
N ARG A 101 11.74 11.47 -42.27
CA ARG A 101 10.63 12.02 -41.43
C ARG A 101 9.81 10.97 -40.73
N THR A 102 9.87 9.73 -41.11
CA THR A 102 9.15 8.61 -40.47
C THR A 102 10.17 7.56 -40.04
N MET A 103 10.42 7.50 -38.76
CA MET A 103 11.16 6.41 -38.15
C MET A 103 10.47 5.09 -38.49
N SER A 104 11.19 4.15 -39.17
CA SER A 104 10.63 2.84 -39.48
C SER A 104 10.22 2.12 -38.22
N ARG A 105 8.96 1.67 -38.15
CA ARG A 105 8.46 0.83 -37.02
C ARG A 105 9.33 -0.41 -36.84
N GLY A 106 9.92 -0.92 -37.95
CA GLY A 106 10.84 -2.04 -37.93
C GLY A 106 12.11 -1.79 -37.12
N LEU A 107 12.68 -0.58 -37.20
CA LEU A 107 13.87 -0.22 -36.42
C LEU A 107 13.60 -0.22 -34.91
N VAL A 108 12.48 0.35 -34.48
CA VAL A 108 12.07 0.33 -33.05
C VAL A 108 11.86 -1.10 -32.59
N PHE A 109 11.22 -1.93 -33.40
CA PHE A 109 11.02 -3.35 -33.11
C PHE A 109 12.37 -4.06 -32.94
N VAL A 110 13.32 -3.86 -33.85
CA VAL A 110 14.67 -4.45 -33.74
C VAL A 110 15.37 -4.01 -32.46
N ILE A 111 15.36 -2.70 -32.14
CA ILE A 111 16.01 -2.19 -30.93
C ILE A 111 15.42 -2.85 -29.66
N ILE A 112 14.10 -2.87 -29.53
CA ILE A 112 13.47 -3.45 -28.35
C ILE A 112 13.77 -4.96 -28.26
N THR A 113 13.51 -5.69 -29.33
CA THR A 113 13.62 -7.16 -29.35
C THR A 113 15.06 -7.61 -29.20
N ASN A 114 16.04 -6.91 -29.81
CA ASN A 114 17.46 -7.21 -29.69
C ASN A 114 17.96 -7.18 -28.23
N ASN A 115 17.54 -6.19 -27.45
CA ASN A 115 17.91 -6.09 -26.05
C ASN A 115 17.38 -7.28 -25.23
N PHE A 116 16.11 -7.68 -25.43
CA PHE A 116 15.52 -8.83 -24.71
C PHE A 116 16.10 -10.17 -25.14
N ILE A 117 16.32 -10.36 -26.46
CA ILE A 117 16.93 -11.59 -26.97
C ILE A 117 18.36 -11.73 -26.47
N TYR A 118 19.13 -10.63 -26.44
CA TYR A 118 20.50 -10.67 -25.93
C TYR A 118 20.53 -10.98 -24.43
N LEU A 119 19.63 -10.42 -23.62
CA LEU A 119 19.53 -10.78 -22.20
C LEU A 119 19.19 -12.28 -22.03
N LEU A 120 18.19 -12.77 -22.76
CA LEU A 120 17.72 -14.15 -22.63
C LEU A 120 18.80 -15.15 -23.08
N SER A 121 19.37 -14.97 -24.27
CA SER A 121 20.42 -15.85 -24.80
C SER A 121 21.70 -15.77 -23.97
N GLY A 122 22.11 -14.56 -23.58
CA GLY A 122 23.27 -14.36 -22.74
C GLY A 122 23.13 -14.98 -21.36
N ALA A 123 21.97 -14.88 -20.71
CA ALA A 123 21.68 -15.54 -19.43
C ALA A 123 21.78 -17.08 -19.56
N LEU A 124 21.27 -17.66 -20.66
CA LEU A 124 21.39 -19.10 -20.93
C LEU A 124 22.87 -19.50 -21.09
N PHE A 125 23.66 -18.74 -21.85
CA PHE A 125 25.08 -19.04 -22.04
C PHE A 125 25.88 -18.91 -20.76
N LEU A 126 25.67 -17.86 -19.96
CA LEU A 126 26.33 -17.66 -18.67
C LEU A 126 26.03 -18.81 -17.71
N ARG A 127 24.77 -19.28 -17.68
CA ARG A 127 24.38 -20.45 -16.89
C ARG A 127 25.09 -21.73 -17.35
N ASN A 128 25.18 -21.97 -18.67
CA ASN A 128 25.87 -23.16 -19.22
C ASN A 128 27.40 -23.10 -19.00
N MET A 129 27.97 -21.91 -18.81
CA MET A 129 29.37 -21.73 -18.38
C MET A 129 29.57 -22.01 -16.87
N GLY A 130 28.52 -22.34 -16.12
CA GLY A 130 28.58 -22.57 -14.68
C GLY A 130 28.63 -21.30 -13.84
N LEU A 131 28.35 -20.12 -14.42
CA LEU A 131 28.31 -18.87 -13.69
C LEU A 131 27.00 -18.73 -12.88
N SER A 132 27.10 -18.03 -11.76
CA SER A 132 25.94 -17.79 -10.88
C SER A 132 24.83 -16.99 -11.58
N PHE A 133 23.60 -17.13 -11.11
CA PHE A 133 22.46 -16.37 -11.62
C PHE A 133 22.69 -14.84 -11.57
N LYS A 134 23.47 -14.37 -10.59
CA LYS A 134 23.87 -12.95 -10.47
C LYS A 134 24.66 -12.42 -11.67
N ALA A 135 25.37 -13.29 -12.42
CA ALA A 135 26.03 -12.89 -13.68
C ALA A 135 25.03 -12.38 -14.74
N SER A 136 23.82 -12.93 -14.78
CA SER A 136 22.74 -12.45 -15.66
C SER A 136 22.26 -11.04 -15.27
N GLY A 137 22.30 -10.69 -14.00
CA GLY A 137 22.01 -9.34 -13.54
C GLY A 137 23.06 -8.33 -13.97
N LEU A 138 24.35 -8.70 -13.96
CA LEU A 138 25.42 -7.87 -14.51
C LEU A 138 25.26 -7.66 -16.02
N LEU A 139 24.80 -8.68 -16.76
CA LEU A 139 24.45 -8.56 -18.16
C LEU A 139 23.30 -7.60 -18.40
N SER A 140 22.24 -7.68 -17.58
CA SER A 140 21.12 -6.74 -17.64
C SER A 140 21.57 -5.30 -17.38
N LEU A 141 22.43 -5.08 -16.37
CA LEU A 141 23.03 -3.78 -16.09
C LEU A 141 23.88 -3.27 -17.25
N PHE A 142 24.66 -4.14 -17.87
CA PHE A 142 25.44 -3.79 -19.07
C PHE A 142 24.53 -3.31 -20.21
N ILE A 143 23.43 -4.01 -20.48
CA ILE A 143 22.44 -3.62 -21.47
C ILE A 143 21.84 -2.25 -21.12
N ALA A 144 21.51 -2.01 -19.85
CA ALA A 144 21.00 -0.72 -19.37
C ALA A 144 22.00 0.41 -19.63
N LEU A 145 23.29 0.19 -19.34
CA LEU A 145 24.36 1.18 -19.56
C LEU A 145 24.57 1.49 -21.05
N VAL A 146 24.54 0.46 -21.92
CA VAL A 146 24.61 0.67 -23.38
C VAL A 146 23.45 1.52 -23.88
N ASN A 147 22.23 1.19 -23.45
CA ASN A 147 21.04 1.98 -23.81
C ASN A 147 21.09 3.40 -23.22
N LEU A 148 21.64 3.60 -22.02
CA LEU A 148 21.86 4.92 -21.44
C LEU A 148 22.84 5.74 -22.30
N GLY A 149 23.93 5.13 -22.74
CA GLY A 149 24.87 5.74 -23.71
C GLY A 149 24.17 6.19 -24.98
N LEU A 150 23.27 5.35 -25.53
CA LEU A 150 22.46 5.71 -26.69
C LEU A 150 21.49 6.87 -26.40
N VAL A 151 20.85 6.89 -25.26
CA VAL A 151 19.97 7.99 -24.83
C VAL A 151 20.75 9.31 -24.77
N LEU A 152 21.89 9.32 -24.10
CA LEU A 152 22.72 10.52 -23.96
C LEU A 152 23.21 11.02 -25.31
N TRP A 153 23.62 10.09 -26.17
CA TRP A 153 24.06 10.42 -27.52
C TRP A 153 22.92 10.98 -28.41
N LEU A 154 21.73 10.35 -28.38
CA LEU A 154 20.54 10.82 -29.09
C LEU A 154 20.09 12.19 -28.57
N TRP A 155 20.10 12.38 -27.26
CA TRP A 155 19.72 13.64 -26.63
C TRP A 155 20.64 14.79 -27.06
N LYS A 156 21.95 14.54 -27.12
CA LYS A 156 22.93 15.55 -27.55
C LYS A 156 22.82 15.89 -29.01
N ASN A 157 22.71 14.88 -29.91
CA ASN A 157 22.87 15.05 -31.34
C ASN A 157 21.57 15.09 -32.14
N ARG A 158 20.45 14.53 -31.59
CA ARG A 158 19.21 14.30 -32.36
C ARG A 158 17.96 14.44 -31.48
N LYS A 159 17.81 15.59 -30.83
CA LYS A 159 16.63 15.91 -29.98
C LYS A 159 15.30 15.84 -30.72
N GLU A 160 15.28 15.92 -32.02
CA GLU A 160 14.09 15.84 -32.86
C GLU A 160 13.42 14.45 -32.83
N TYR A 161 14.18 13.36 -32.58
CA TYR A 161 13.65 12.00 -32.48
C TYR A 161 13.17 11.66 -31.05
N LYS A 162 12.29 12.49 -30.51
CA LYS A 162 11.75 12.34 -29.14
C LYS A 162 11.26 10.93 -28.84
N PHE A 163 10.58 10.30 -29.81
CA PHE A 163 10.04 8.95 -29.62
C PHE A 163 11.16 7.92 -29.39
N LEU A 164 12.25 7.96 -30.16
CA LEU A 164 13.38 7.05 -30.00
C LEU A 164 14.09 7.28 -28.65
N VAL A 165 14.34 8.53 -28.29
CA VAL A 165 14.91 8.90 -26.96
C VAL A 165 14.09 8.33 -25.82
N HIS A 166 12.77 8.44 -25.89
CA HIS A 166 11.91 7.93 -24.82
C HIS A 166 11.79 6.41 -24.84
N THR A 167 11.84 5.78 -26.02
CA THR A 167 11.86 4.31 -26.12
C THR A 167 13.15 3.74 -25.53
N THR A 168 14.30 4.30 -25.86
CA THR A 168 15.59 3.86 -25.30
C THR A 168 15.70 4.17 -23.82
N LEU A 169 15.17 5.31 -23.36
CA LEU A 169 15.08 5.60 -21.92
C LEU A 169 14.16 4.60 -21.19
N GLY A 170 13.05 4.21 -21.82
CA GLY A 170 12.18 3.14 -21.31
C GLY A 170 12.93 1.82 -21.16
N LEU A 171 13.78 1.46 -22.15
CA LEU A 171 14.63 0.26 -22.06
C LEU A 171 15.65 0.36 -20.92
N VAL A 172 16.30 1.51 -20.73
CA VAL A 172 17.20 1.72 -19.57
C VAL A 172 16.47 1.39 -18.26
N LEU A 173 15.30 1.98 -18.03
CA LEU A 173 14.52 1.74 -16.82
C LEU A 173 14.11 0.27 -16.71
N THR A 174 13.63 -0.34 -17.78
CA THR A 174 13.24 -1.76 -17.80
C THR A 174 14.41 -2.67 -17.40
N PHE A 175 15.60 -2.46 -17.96
CA PHE A 175 16.76 -3.31 -17.66
C PHE A 175 17.35 -3.03 -16.27
N VAL A 176 17.25 -1.81 -15.76
CA VAL A 176 17.54 -1.49 -14.35
C VAL A 176 16.56 -2.24 -13.45
N SER A 177 15.23 -2.15 -13.72
CA SER A 177 14.21 -2.87 -12.94
C SER A 177 14.40 -4.39 -12.94
N ILE A 178 14.86 -4.97 -14.07
CA ILE A 178 15.17 -6.41 -14.17
C ILE A 178 16.46 -6.75 -13.40
N THR A 179 17.45 -5.87 -13.39
CA THR A 179 18.71 -6.08 -12.67
C THR A 179 18.48 -6.20 -11.16
N ILE A 180 17.54 -5.43 -10.61
CA ILE A 180 17.24 -5.35 -9.18
C ILE A 180 16.97 -6.74 -8.57
N PRO A 181 15.96 -7.53 -9.02
CA PRO A 181 15.65 -8.83 -8.42
C PRO A 181 16.70 -9.92 -8.72
N ILE A 182 17.58 -9.70 -9.69
CA ILE A 182 18.64 -10.66 -10.02
C ILE A 182 19.88 -10.43 -9.16
N GLN A 183 20.19 -9.18 -8.82
CA GLN A 183 21.40 -8.80 -8.08
C GLN A 183 21.18 -8.68 -6.59
N LEU A 184 20.00 -8.27 -6.18
CA LEU A 184 19.66 -7.96 -4.80
C LEU A 184 18.75 -9.04 -4.24
N ASP A 185 18.86 -9.22 -2.95
CA ASP A 185 18.08 -10.19 -2.20
C ASP A 185 17.15 -9.47 -1.21
N GLY A 186 15.98 -10.06 -0.94
CA GLY A 186 15.04 -9.62 0.09
C GLY A 186 14.55 -8.17 -0.06
N ASN A 187 14.57 -7.46 1.05
CA ASN A 187 13.96 -6.13 1.22
C ASN A 187 14.45 -5.04 0.24
N TYR A 188 15.67 -5.19 -0.30
CA TYR A 188 16.24 -4.21 -1.25
C TYR A 188 15.47 -4.16 -2.58
N ILE A 189 14.90 -5.28 -3.02
CA ILE A 189 14.07 -5.36 -4.22
C ILE A 189 12.85 -4.46 -4.05
N THR A 190 12.15 -4.62 -2.94
CA THR A 190 10.94 -3.89 -2.59
C THR A 190 11.20 -2.38 -2.48
N LEU A 191 12.30 -1.98 -1.82
CA LEU A 191 12.71 -0.58 -1.67
C LEU A 191 12.95 0.09 -3.03
N LEU A 192 13.68 -0.57 -3.94
CA LEU A 192 14.00 0.00 -5.23
C LEU A 192 12.79 0.08 -6.15
N TRP A 193 11.96 -0.98 -6.21
CA TRP A 193 10.72 -0.93 -6.98
C TRP A 193 9.74 0.11 -6.46
N ALA A 194 9.63 0.30 -5.14
CA ALA A 194 8.83 1.36 -4.56
C ALA A 194 9.31 2.76 -4.94
N SER A 195 10.64 2.97 -5.00
CA SER A 195 11.23 4.22 -5.47
C SER A 195 10.96 4.46 -6.96
N GLU A 196 11.15 3.42 -7.77
CA GLU A 196 10.99 3.49 -9.22
C GLU A 196 9.53 3.71 -9.64
N MET A 197 8.57 3.14 -8.91
CA MET A 197 7.13 3.37 -9.08
C MET A 197 6.80 4.87 -9.00
N VAL A 198 7.33 5.58 -8.02
CA VAL A 198 7.11 7.03 -7.83
C VAL A 198 7.82 7.83 -8.91
N LEU A 199 9.05 7.44 -9.27
CA LEU A 199 9.83 8.07 -10.33
C LEU A 199 9.12 7.97 -11.68
N LEU A 200 8.60 6.81 -12.04
CA LEU A 200 7.87 6.60 -13.31
C LEU A 200 6.58 7.43 -13.38
N LEU A 201 5.85 7.55 -12.26
CA LEU A 201 4.69 8.43 -12.21
C LEU A 201 5.09 9.90 -12.47
N TRP A 202 6.18 10.36 -11.84
CA TRP A 202 6.69 11.71 -12.05
C TRP A 202 7.14 11.92 -13.51
N LEU A 203 7.85 10.94 -14.09
CA LEU A 203 8.24 10.97 -15.52
C LEU A 203 7.01 10.99 -16.44
N TYR A 204 5.96 10.27 -16.12
CA TYR A 204 4.69 10.32 -16.86
C TYR A 204 4.11 11.73 -16.89
N VAL A 205 4.03 12.39 -15.74
CA VAL A 205 3.50 13.75 -15.65
C VAL A 205 4.34 14.74 -16.47
N LYS A 206 5.68 14.63 -16.39
CA LYS A 206 6.61 15.54 -17.09
C LYS A 206 6.68 15.30 -18.59
N SER A 207 6.72 14.03 -19.04
CA SER A 207 6.89 13.66 -20.43
C SER A 207 5.57 13.49 -21.20
N LYS A 208 4.46 13.23 -20.48
CA LYS A 208 3.14 12.87 -21.03
C LYS A 208 3.16 11.58 -21.87
N ILE A 209 4.18 10.72 -21.71
CA ILE A 209 4.37 9.50 -22.48
C ILE A 209 3.70 8.34 -21.75
N ARG A 210 2.78 7.68 -22.43
CA ARG A 210 1.94 6.59 -21.87
C ARG A 210 2.72 5.37 -21.40
N VAL A 211 3.90 5.12 -21.95
CA VAL A 211 4.72 3.97 -21.54
C VAL A 211 5.06 4.06 -20.05
N TYR A 212 5.38 5.25 -19.54
CA TYR A 212 5.67 5.45 -18.11
C TYR A 212 4.45 5.22 -17.22
N GLU A 213 3.23 5.53 -17.72
CA GLU A 213 1.99 5.21 -16.99
C GLU A 213 1.81 3.69 -16.81
N TYR A 214 2.01 2.92 -17.90
CA TYR A 214 1.90 1.46 -17.82
C TYR A 214 2.99 0.86 -16.95
N ALA A 215 4.23 1.32 -17.10
CA ALA A 215 5.35 0.87 -16.29
C ALA A 215 5.13 1.16 -14.80
N ALA A 216 4.64 2.36 -14.45
CA ALA A 216 4.30 2.70 -13.07
C ALA A 216 3.24 1.74 -12.49
N LYS A 217 2.18 1.40 -13.25
CA LYS A 217 1.15 0.45 -12.82
C LYS A 217 1.70 -0.96 -12.60
N VAL A 218 2.58 -1.40 -13.49
CA VAL A 218 3.25 -2.71 -13.35
C VAL A 218 4.11 -2.73 -12.10
N LEU A 219 4.91 -1.68 -11.87
CA LEU A 219 5.74 -1.57 -10.67
C LEU A 219 4.92 -1.47 -9.37
N VAL A 220 3.77 -0.81 -9.39
CA VAL A 220 2.84 -0.86 -8.24
C VAL A 220 2.50 -2.30 -7.90
N GLY A 221 2.12 -3.11 -8.90
CA GLY A 221 1.83 -4.53 -8.70
C GLY A 221 3.02 -5.33 -8.20
N LEU A 222 4.20 -5.15 -8.82
CA LEU A 222 5.43 -5.85 -8.42
C LEU A 222 5.89 -5.46 -7.01
N THR A 223 5.86 -4.15 -6.68
CA THR A 223 6.17 -3.66 -5.33
C THR A 223 5.25 -4.28 -4.28
N PHE A 224 3.96 -4.38 -4.59
CA PHE A 224 2.99 -4.96 -3.66
C PHE A 224 3.24 -6.46 -3.44
N VAL A 225 3.49 -7.22 -4.52
CA VAL A 225 3.83 -8.65 -4.43
C VAL A 225 5.12 -8.86 -3.63
N SER A 226 6.18 -8.10 -3.95
CA SER A 226 7.45 -8.17 -3.24
C SER A 226 7.29 -7.82 -1.76
N TYR A 227 6.52 -6.79 -1.44
CA TYR A 227 6.21 -6.41 -0.06
C TYR A 227 5.47 -7.52 0.70
N LEU A 228 4.49 -8.19 0.06
CA LEU A 228 3.81 -9.33 0.69
C LEU A 228 4.76 -10.50 0.97
N MET A 229 5.73 -10.74 0.08
CA MET A 229 6.75 -11.76 0.30
C MET A 229 7.67 -11.41 1.47
N ASP A 230 8.08 -10.13 1.59
CA ASP A 230 8.89 -9.65 2.72
C ASP A 230 8.12 -9.79 4.05
N VAL A 231 6.84 -9.40 4.08
CA VAL A 231 5.98 -9.58 5.25
C VAL A 231 5.82 -11.05 5.62
N TYR A 232 5.63 -11.92 4.62
CA TYR A 232 5.51 -13.37 4.83
C TYR A 232 6.80 -13.93 5.46
N SER A 233 7.99 -13.57 4.96
CA SER A 233 9.26 -14.05 5.50
C SER A 233 9.43 -13.66 6.97
N VAL A 234 9.09 -12.43 7.34
CA VAL A 234 9.16 -11.96 8.75
C VAL A 234 8.18 -12.72 9.65
N MET A 235 6.98 -13.06 9.15
CA MET A 235 5.98 -13.76 9.96
C MET A 235 6.32 -15.23 10.23
N PHE A 236 6.95 -15.92 9.27
CA PHE A 236 7.08 -17.37 9.28
C PHE A 236 8.53 -17.88 9.42
N GLU A 237 9.54 -17.07 9.07
CA GLU A 237 10.94 -17.51 9.09
C GLU A 237 11.72 -17.17 10.36
N HIS A 238 11.06 -16.62 11.39
CA HIS A 238 11.64 -16.32 12.73
C HIS A 238 13.05 -15.68 12.64
N HIS A 239 13.18 -14.62 11.87
CA HIS A 239 14.43 -13.85 11.90
C HIS A 239 14.54 -13.14 13.25
N SER A 240 15.64 -13.36 13.95
CA SER A 240 16.02 -12.57 15.13
C SER A 240 16.26 -11.12 14.70
N LEU A 241 15.24 -10.28 14.85
CA LEU A 241 15.36 -8.86 14.57
C LEU A 241 16.06 -8.21 15.77
N ASP A 242 17.25 -7.64 15.55
CA ASP A 242 18.13 -7.24 16.64
C ASP A 242 17.65 -6.02 17.43
N THR A 243 16.85 -5.12 16.81
CA THR A 243 16.41 -3.86 17.46
C THR A 243 15.04 -3.41 16.99
N ILE A 244 14.21 -2.93 17.93
CA ILE A 244 12.91 -2.33 17.64
C ILE A 244 13.08 -1.05 16.78
N PHE A 245 12.27 -0.89 15.73
CA PHE A 245 12.25 0.23 14.78
C PHE A 245 13.53 0.44 13.93
N LEU A 246 14.62 -0.24 14.23
CA LEU A 246 15.90 -0.11 13.52
C LEU A 246 16.30 -1.40 12.77
N ASN A 247 15.31 -2.17 12.36
CA ASN A 247 15.51 -3.37 11.55
C ASN A 247 15.16 -3.14 10.08
N SER A 248 15.66 -3.98 9.20
CA SER A 248 15.48 -3.87 7.74
C SER A 248 14.01 -4.01 7.32
N SER A 249 13.25 -4.85 8.01
CA SER A 249 11.83 -5.09 7.70
C SER A 249 10.95 -3.89 8.03
N PHE A 250 11.20 -3.24 9.19
CA PHE A 250 10.53 -2.00 9.55
C PHE A 250 10.85 -0.89 8.55
N ALA A 251 12.15 -0.70 8.25
CA ALA A 251 12.59 0.32 7.29
C ALA A 251 11.95 0.13 5.91
N THR A 252 11.89 -1.12 5.42
CA THR A 252 11.26 -1.45 4.14
C THR A 252 9.76 -1.16 4.16
N SER A 253 9.05 -1.66 5.16
CA SER A 253 7.60 -1.44 5.29
C SER A 253 7.25 0.05 5.42
N LEU A 254 8.01 0.79 6.23
CA LEU A 254 7.86 2.24 6.37
C LEU A 254 8.08 2.95 5.03
N PHE A 255 9.15 2.59 4.31
CA PHE A 255 9.46 3.19 3.02
C PHE A 255 8.39 2.90 1.97
N VAL A 256 7.89 1.66 1.88
CA VAL A 256 6.79 1.30 0.95
C VAL A 256 5.52 2.09 1.28
N GLY A 257 5.18 2.22 2.57
CA GLY A 257 4.06 3.04 3.01
C GLY A 257 4.22 4.51 2.63
N LEU A 258 5.42 5.08 2.78
CA LEU A 258 5.72 6.45 2.37
C LEU A 258 5.73 6.61 0.85
N ALA A 259 6.28 5.65 0.10
CA ALA A 259 6.31 5.69 -1.36
C ALA A 259 4.90 5.62 -1.97
N THR A 260 4.02 4.75 -1.44
CA THR A 260 2.61 4.70 -1.86
C THR A 260 1.86 5.98 -1.51
N GLY A 261 2.16 6.59 -0.37
CA GLY A 261 1.67 7.92 0.01
C GLY A 261 2.17 9.01 -0.93
N ALA A 262 3.46 9.02 -1.26
CA ALA A 262 4.05 9.95 -2.22
C ALA A 262 3.44 9.82 -3.62
N PHE A 263 3.13 8.60 -4.05
CA PHE A 263 2.41 8.36 -5.31
C PHE A 263 1.04 9.07 -5.30
N ALA A 264 0.26 8.91 -4.24
CA ALA A 264 -1.04 9.57 -4.08
C ALA A 264 -0.90 11.10 -4.00
N LEU A 265 0.08 11.62 -3.25
CA LEU A 265 0.34 13.05 -3.14
C LEU A 265 0.81 13.67 -4.46
N LEU A 266 1.60 12.97 -5.26
CA LEU A 266 1.95 13.41 -6.62
C LEU A 266 0.71 13.50 -7.51
N MET A 267 -0.19 12.53 -7.45
CA MET A 267 -1.46 12.60 -8.18
C MET A 267 -2.32 13.78 -7.74
N GLU A 268 -2.33 14.09 -6.44
CA GLU A 268 -3.04 15.24 -5.89
C GLU A 268 -2.42 16.56 -6.35
N TYR A 269 -1.11 16.69 -6.25
CA TYR A 269 -0.39 17.90 -6.67
C TYR A 269 -0.61 18.22 -8.15
N TYR A 270 -0.63 17.20 -9.01
CA TYR A 270 -0.91 17.34 -10.44
C TYR A 270 -2.37 16.99 -10.80
N HIS A 271 -3.32 17.31 -9.93
CA HIS A 271 -4.74 16.98 -10.08
C HIS A 271 -5.31 17.39 -11.45
N SER A 272 -5.01 18.60 -11.94
CA SER A 272 -5.47 19.09 -13.25
C SER A 272 -5.04 18.20 -14.41
N PHE A 273 -3.85 17.62 -14.35
CA PHE A 273 -3.34 16.66 -15.35
C PHE A 273 -4.11 15.33 -15.28
N PHE A 274 -4.28 14.77 -14.08
CA PHE A 274 -4.91 13.46 -13.91
C PHE A 274 -6.43 13.50 -14.07
N SER A 275 -7.09 14.61 -13.78
CA SER A 275 -8.54 14.77 -13.99
C SER A 275 -8.92 14.76 -15.47
N THR A 276 -8.03 15.24 -16.36
CA THR A 276 -8.21 15.21 -17.81
C THR A 276 -7.70 13.92 -18.45
N ALA A 277 -6.85 13.16 -17.74
CA ALA A 277 -6.31 11.90 -18.23
C ALA A 277 -7.37 10.78 -18.14
N ARG A 278 -7.83 10.30 -19.31
CA ARG A 278 -8.90 9.29 -19.37
C ARG A 278 -8.54 7.90 -18.83
N ARG A 279 -7.25 7.54 -18.69
CA ARG A 279 -6.80 6.17 -18.40
C ARG A 279 -6.35 5.93 -16.97
N LEU A 280 -5.54 6.80 -16.39
CA LEU A 280 -5.22 6.75 -14.97
C LEU A 280 -6.29 7.53 -14.23
N LYS A 281 -7.43 6.86 -13.95
CA LYS A 281 -8.59 7.48 -13.31
C LYS A 281 -8.18 7.99 -11.93
N TYR A 282 -8.00 9.30 -11.80
CA TYR A 282 -7.70 9.97 -10.54
C TYR A 282 -8.65 9.55 -9.42
N SER A 283 -9.95 9.48 -9.73
CA SER A 283 -11.00 9.11 -8.79
C SER A 283 -10.84 7.71 -8.17
N PHE A 284 -10.13 6.80 -8.82
CA PHE A 284 -9.85 5.46 -8.32
C PHE A 284 -8.43 5.36 -7.71
N TRP A 285 -7.40 5.73 -8.49
CA TRP A 285 -6.01 5.49 -8.10
C TRP A 285 -5.54 6.33 -6.91
N ASN A 286 -5.97 7.60 -6.83
CA ASN A 286 -5.56 8.46 -5.74
C ASN A 286 -6.10 7.99 -4.38
N PRO A 287 -7.43 7.77 -4.17
CA PRO A 287 -7.92 7.25 -2.90
C PRO A 287 -7.42 5.82 -2.61
N PHE A 288 -7.27 4.98 -3.65
CA PHE A 288 -6.75 3.63 -3.49
C PHE A 288 -5.32 3.65 -2.91
N MET A 289 -4.38 4.38 -3.54
CA MET A 289 -3.00 4.47 -3.06
C MET A 289 -2.89 5.11 -1.68
N LEU A 290 -3.75 6.06 -1.37
CA LEU A 290 -3.79 6.71 -0.08
C LEU A 290 -4.26 5.76 1.02
N ILE A 291 -5.30 4.97 0.76
CA ILE A 291 -5.79 3.94 1.69
C ILE A 291 -4.71 2.87 1.89
N VAL A 292 -4.10 2.38 0.81
CA VAL A 292 -3.02 1.39 0.87
C VAL A 292 -1.83 1.92 1.70
N SER A 293 -1.44 3.18 1.49
CA SER A 293 -0.38 3.83 2.29
C SER A 293 -0.70 3.81 3.79
N VAL A 294 -1.92 4.23 4.17
CA VAL A 294 -2.36 4.24 5.57
C VAL A 294 -2.36 2.84 6.16
N ILE A 295 -2.85 1.84 5.42
CA ILE A 295 -2.88 0.44 5.87
C ILE A 295 -1.45 -0.08 6.07
N ILE A 296 -0.54 0.14 5.12
CA ILE A 296 0.85 -0.33 5.22
C ILE A 296 1.54 0.34 6.41
N LEU A 297 1.42 1.66 6.56
CA LEU A 297 2.03 2.39 7.68
C LEU A 297 1.47 1.92 9.03
N TYR A 298 0.15 1.73 9.13
CA TYR A 298 -0.46 1.19 10.33
C TYR A 298 0.06 -0.22 10.66
N TYR A 299 0.09 -1.10 9.66
CA TYR A 299 0.56 -2.48 9.79
C TYR A 299 2.04 -2.55 10.18
N THR A 300 2.88 -1.67 9.66
CA THR A 300 4.32 -1.58 9.98
C THR A 300 4.54 -1.45 11.49
N PHE A 301 3.85 -0.52 12.15
CA PHE A 301 3.97 -0.34 13.59
C PHE A 301 3.32 -1.49 14.38
N MET A 302 2.19 -2.03 13.90
CA MET A 302 1.53 -3.17 14.54
C MET A 302 2.41 -4.41 14.56
N MET A 303 3.15 -4.67 13.49
CA MET A 303 4.10 -5.78 13.42
C MET A 303 5.24 -5.61 14.41
N GLU A 304 5.82 -4.41 14.54
CA GLU A 304 6.86 -4.12 15.53
C GLU A 304 6.37 -4.41 16.96
N PHE A 305 5.18 -3.91 17.31
CA PHE A 305 4.63 -4.17 18.64
C PHE A 305 4.35 -5.65 18.88
N ASN A 306 3.94 -6.39 17.86
CA ASN A 306 3.70 -7.82 17.96
C ASN A 306 4.99 -8.63 18.14
N LEU A 307 6.09 -8.20 17.52
CA LEU A 307 7.37 -8.92 17.54
C LEU A 307 8.18 -8.65 18.83
N TYR A 308 8.15 -7.41 19.32
CA TYR A 308 9.03 -6.99 20.42
C TYR A 308 8.36 -6.90 21.78
N PHE A 309 7.04 -6.75 21.85
CA PHE A 309 6.33 -6.70 23.12
C PHE A 309 5.59 -7.99 23.40
N GLU A 310 5.50 -8.34 24.68
CA GLU A 310 4.80 -9.53 25.14
C GLU A 310 3.61 -9.19 26.04
N GLY A 311 2.66 -10.11 26.12
CA GLY A 311 1.55 -10.07 27.05
C GLY A 311 0.75 -8.78 27.01
N ALA A 312 0.53 -8.19 28.18
CA ALA A 312 -0.27 -6.97 28.37
C ALA A 312 0.38 -5.72 27.74
N THR A 313 1.70 -5.63 27.73
CA THR A 313 2.43 -4.51 27.11
C THR A 313 2.17 -4.45 25.62
N ARG A 314 2.19 -5.61 24.93
CA ARG A 314 1.89 -5.72 23.50
C ARG A 314 0.48 -5.21 23.20
N SER A 315 -0.51 -5.74 23.90
CA SER A 315 -1.91 -5.34 23.72
C SER A 315 -2.11 -3.84 23.99
N GLY A 316 -1.56 -3.35 25.10
CA GLY A 316 -1.66 -1.93 25.49
C GLY A 316 -1.03 -0.99 24.44
N ALA A 317 0.17 -1.31 23.93
CA ALA A 317 0.86 -0.52 22.90
C ALA A 317 0.07 -0.51 21.57
N MET A 318 -0.43 -1.67 21.14
CA MET A 318 -1.24 -1.79 19.93
C MET A 318 -2.52 -0.96 20.01
N PHE A 319 -3.22 -0.95 21.15
CA PHE A 319 -4.44 -0.17 21.34
C PHE A 319 -4.16 1.33 21.39
N LEU A 320 -3.12 1.74 22.09
CA LEU A 320 -2.71 3.13 22.14
C LEU A 320 -2.38 3.65 20.73
N PHE A 321 -1.58 2.90 20.00
CA PHE A 321 -1.23 3.27 18.63
C PHE A 321 -2.46 3.31 17.71
N THR A 322 -3.40 2.37 17.84
CA THR A 322 -4.65 2.37 17.08
C THR A 322 -5.46 3.64 17.35
N ALA A 323 -5.62 4.02 18.61
CA ALA A 323 -6.35 5.23 19.00
C ALA A 323 -5.69 6.49 18.46
N ILE A 324 -4.35 6.59 18.54
CA ILE A 324 -3.56 7.70 17.98
C ILE A 324 -3.70 7.75 16.46
N SER A 325 -3.61 6.59 15.78
CA SER A 325 -3.71 6.51 14.32
C SER A 325 -5.08 6.97 13.82
N ILE A 326 -6.17 6.53 14.47
CA ILE A 326 -7.52 6.98 14.14
C ILE A 326 -7.65 8.49 14.33
N SER A 327 -7.15 9.04 15.44
CA SER A 327 -7.13 10.48 15.70
C SER A 327 -6.42 11.24 14.58
N SER A 328 -5.24 10.76 14.22
CA SER A 328 -4.38 11.39 13.20
C SER A 328 -5.02 11.36 11.83
N VAL A 329 -5.61 10.23 11.43
CA VAL A 329 -6.31 10.08 10.15
C VAL A 329 -7.55 10.98 10.10
N CYS A 330 -8.38 10.98 11.14
CA CYS A 330 -9.57 11.83 11.22
C CYS A 330 -9.20 13.32 11.11
N TYR A 331 -8.13 13.74 11.78
CA TYR A 331 -7.65 15.12 11.73
C TYR A 331 -7.05 15.51 10.38
N ALA A 332 -6.19 14.66 9.82
CA ALA A 332 -5.51 14.90 8.54
C ALA A 332 -6.50 15.02 7.37
N PHE A 333 -7.50 14.14 7.35
CA PHE A 333 -8.45 14.06 6.25
C PHE A 333 -9.73 14.89 6.43
N ARG A 334 -9.87 15.66 7.52
CA ARG A 334 -11.06 16.46 7.85
C ARG A 334 -11.54 17.40 6.73
N LYS A 335 -10.61 17.95 5.94
CA LYS A 335 -10.95 18.85 4.81
C LYS A 335 -11.40 18.08 3.57
N ARG A 336 -10.84 16.89 3.34
CA ARG A 336 -11.13 16.06 2.17
C ARG A 336 -12.42 15.27 2.32
N PHE A 337 -12.69 14.78 3.52
CA PHE A 337 -13.90 14.04 3.89
C PHE A 337 -14.67 14.80 4.95
N PRO A 338 -15.43 15.86 4.57
CA PRO A 338 -16.18 16.63 5.55
C PRO A 338 -17.24 15.76 6.22
N ILE A 339 -17.36 15.91 7.53
CA ILE A 339 -18.24 15.08 8.39
C ILE A 339 -19.69 15.10 7.93
N THR A 340 -20.16 16.23 7.36
CA THR A 340 -21.51 16.40 6.83
C THR A 340 -21.87 15.41 5.71
N LYS A 341 -20.87 15.03 4.89
CA LYS A 341 -21.04 14.09 3.77
C LYS A 341 -20.69 12.64 4.13
N HIS A 342 -19.82 12.45 5.14
CA HIS A 342 -19.25 11.14 5.50
C HIS A 342 -19.56 10.76 6.96
N LEU A 343 -20.65 11.27 7.51
CA LEU A 343 -21.05 11.08 8.91
C LEU A 343 -21.09 9.60 9.31
N THR A 344 -21.70 8.76 8.50
CA THR A 344 -21.76 7.30 8.75
C THR A 344 -20.40 6.66 8.86
N SER A 345 -19.43 7.05 8.04
CA SER A 345 -18.05 6.54 8.11
C SER A 345 -17.36 6.94 9.41
N TYR A 346 -17.54 8.19 9.85
CA TYR A 346 -16.99 8.67 11.14
C TYR A 346 -17.62 7.94 12.33
N ILE A 347 -18.95 7.75 12.31
CA ILE A 347 -19.66 7.00 13.36
C ILE A 347 -19.14 5.57 13.45
N LEU A 348 -19.04 4.87 12.31
CA LEU A 348 -18.56 3.49 12.26
C LEU A 348 -17.11 3.40 12.76
N THR A 349 -16.23 4.28 12.32
CA THR A 349 -14.81 4.27 12.72
C THR A 349 -14.64 4.50 14.22
N ILE A 350 -15.34 5.49 14.77
CA ILE A 350 -15.24 5.81 16.21
C ILE A 350 -15.99 4.80 17.05
N GLY A 351 -17.15 4.35 16.60
CA GLY A 351 -17.88 3.27 17.24
C GLY A 351 -17.05 1.99 17.33
N ALA A 352 -16.39 1.63 16.22
CA ALA A 352 -15.46 0.50 16.20
C ALA A 352 -14.28 0.70 17.17
N ASN A 353 -13.69 1.90 17.23
CA ASN A 353 -12.61 2.21 18.16
C ASN A 353 -13.03 2.03 19.63
N VAL A 354 -14.19 2.58 19.99
CA VAL A 354 -14.76 2.44 21.35
C VAL A 354 -15.06 0.98 21.65
N LEU A 355 -15.70 0.25 20.73
CA LEU A 355 -16.02 -1.17 20.91
C LEU A 355 -14.76 -2.03 21.03
N VAL A 356 -13.76 -1.83 20.19
CA VAL A 356 -12.48 -2.54 20.28
C VAL A 356 -11.81 -2.27 21.63
N TYR A 357 -11.79 -1.02 22.09
CA TYR A 357 -11.28 -0.68 23.42
C TYR A 357 -12.02 -1.41 24.54
N ILE A 358 -13.36 -1.39 24.52
CA ILE A 358 -14.20 -2.06 25.50
C ILE A 358 -13.95 -3.58 25.51
N ILE A 359 -14.02 -4.23 24.34
CA ILE A 359 -13.86 -5.69 24.22
C ILE A 359 -12.50 -6.13 24.76
N ASN A 360 -11.45 -5.41 24.44
CA ASN A 360 -10.09 -5.79 24.86
C ASN A 360 -9.89 -5.60 26.36
N ILE A 361 -10.43 -4.54 26.94
CA ILE A 361 -10.33 -4.31 28.38
C ILE A 361 -11.17 -5.29 29.18
N TRP A 362 -12.32 -5.71 28.64
CA TRP A 362 -13.16 -6.71 29.30
C TRP A 362 -12.65 -8.14 29.07
N GLY A 363 -11.94 -8.38 27.98
CA GLY A 363 -11.39 -9.68 27.59
C GLY A 363 -10.11 -10.08 28.33
N ASP A 364 -9.19 -9.12 28.54
CA ASP A 364 -7.90 -9.38 29.19
C ASP A 364 -7.68 -8.50 30.42
N GLN A 365 -8.01 -9.05 31.57
CA GLN A 365 -7.87 -8.36 32.88
C GLN A 365 -6.39 -8.10 33.22
N ARG A 366 -5.44 -8.85 32.66
CA ARG A 366 -4.00 -8.69 32.92
C ARG A 366 -3.44 -7.36 32.42
N ILE A 367 -4.11 -6.70 31.46
CA ILE A 367 -3.74 -5.36 30.99
C ILE A 367 -3.73 -4.33 32.13
N TRP A 368 -4.53 -4.54 33.18
CA TRP A 368 -4.66 -3.62 34.31
C TRP A 368 -3.78 -3.96 35.51
N THR A 369 -3.27 -5.20 35.59
CA THR A 369 -2.49 -5.70 36.74
C THR A 369 -1.00 -5.74 36.45
N SER A 370 -0.58 -5.73 35.17
CA SER A 370 0.83 -5.77 34.78
C SER A 370 1.35 -4.37 34.45
N PRO A 371 2.56 -3.99 34.85
CA PRO A 371 3.18 -2.78 34.30
C PRO A 371 3.32 -2.92 32.78
N PRO A 372 2.98 -1.92 31.98
CA PRO A 372 2.62 -0.56 32.36
C PRO A 372 1.10 -0.31 32.37
N VAL A 373 0.52 -0.19 33.54
CA VAL A 373 -0.89 0.18 33.76
C VAL A 373 -1.27 1.51 33.08
N VAL A 374 -0.29 2.33 32.74
CA VAL A 374 -0.49 3.65 32.11
C VAL A 374 -1.05 3.55 30.69
N LEU A 375 -0.70 2.51 29.91
CA LEU A 375 -1.10 2.38 28.50
C LEU A 375 -2.63 2.34 28.28
N PRO A 376 -3.42 1.55 29.04
CA PRO A 376 -4.87 1.55 28.90
C PRO A 376 -5.50 2.91 29.21
N TRP A 377 -4.98 3.65 30.20
CA TRP A 377 -5.47 4.99 30.53
C TRP A 377 -5.13 6.02 29.46
N LEU A 378 -3.91 5.99 28.91
CA LEU A 378 -3.55 6.82 27.76
C LEU A 378 -4.44 6.52 26.56
N THR A 379 -4.70 5.24 26.28
CA THR A 379 -5.63 4.83 25.21
C THR A 379 -7.04 5.39 25.46
N ALA A 380 -7.54 5.33 26.69
CA ALA A 380 -8.83 5.91 27.05
C ALA A 380 -8.89 7.42 26.76
N VAL A 381 -7.84 8.17 27.09
CA VAL A 381 -7.77 9.62 26.81
C VAL A 381 -7.91 9.88 25.29
N PHE A 382 -7.21 9.13 24.43
CA PHE A 382 -7.33 9.30 22.98
C PHE A 382 -8.71 8.87 22.45
N VAL A 383 -9.30 7.81 22.99
CA VAL A 383 -10.66 7.37 22.61
C VAL A 383 -11.70 8.44 22.99
N ILE A 384 -11.59 9.02 24.20
CA ILE A 384 -12.45 10.12 24.66
C ILE A 384 -12.25 11.36 23.77
N ALA A 385 -11.00 11.71 23.46
CA ALA A 385 -10.68 12.84 22.60
C ALA A 385 -11.28 12.66 21.19
N ASN A 386 -11.21 11.45 20.63
CA ASN A 386 -11.85 11.11 19.36
C ASN A 386 -13.36 11.27 19.41
N LEU A 387 -13.99 10.73 20.43
CA LEU A 387 -15.44 10.83 20.64
C LEU A 387 -15.87 12.30 20.79
N TYR A 388 -15.15 13.07 21.59
CA TYR A 388 -15.39 14.51 21.77
C TYR A 388 -15.20 15.30 20.46
N TYR A 389 -14.13 15.00 19.71
CA TYR A 389 -13.86 15.67 18.43
C TYR A 389 -15.01 15.48 17.45
N VAL A 390 -15.50 14.25 17.29
CA VAL A 390 -16.62 13.96 16.39
C VAL A 390 -17.92 14.54 16.91
N ALA A 391 -18.18 14.46 18.20
CA ALA A 391 -19.34 15.12 18.81
C ALA A 391 -19.34 16.62 18.53
N ARG A 392 -18.23 17.30 18.76
CA ARG A 392 -18.07 18.74 18.50
C ARG A 392 -18.29 19.08 17.04
N MET A 393 -17.63 18.36 16.11
CA MET A 393 -17.77 18.57 14.67
C MET A 393 -19.20 18.32 14.21
N TYR A 394 -19.87 17.32 14.76
CA TYR A 394 -21.24 17.02 14.47
C TYR A 394 -22.18 18.14 14.93
N TYR A 395 -22.05 18.59 16.19
CA TYR A 395 -22.90 19.65 16.74
C TYR A 395 -22.75 20.98 16.01
N THR A 396 -21.53 21.29 15.56
CA THR A 396 -21.28 22.52 14.79
C THR A 396 -21.81 22.45 13.36
N SER A 397 -21.96 21.25 12.78
CA SER A 397 -22.31 21.06 11.36
C SER A 397 -23.79 20.76 11.12
N ILE A 398 -24.44 19.99 11.98
CA ILE A 398 -25.78 19.44 11.77
C ILE A 398 -26.78 19.88 12.85
N GLY A 399 -26.26 20.33 14.00
CA GLY A 399 -27.07 20.75 15.13
C GLY A 399 -27.39 19.65 16.14
N ILE A 400 -27.91 20.06 17.30
CA ILE A 400 -28.02 19.23 18.51
C ILE A 400 -29.21 18.26 18.47
N LYS A 401 -30.25 18.56 17.67
CA LYS A 401 -31.55 17.84 17.72
C LYS A 401 -31.62 16.53 16.92
N SER A 402 -30.52 15.83 16.65
CA SER A 402 -30.56 14.61 15.85
C SER A 402 -30.47 13.33 16.68
N ARG A 403 -30.97 12.23 16.11
CA ARG A 403 -30.87 10.87 16.68
C ARG A 403 -29.44 10.44 17.00
N PHE A 404 -28.46 11.03 16.32
CA PHE A 404 -27.05 10.72 16.51
C PHE A 404 -26.52 11.12 17.90
N THR A 405 -27.07 12.18 18.53
CA THR A 405 -26.74 12.55 19.91
C THR A 405 -26.97 11.40 20.88
N VAL A 406 -28.03 10.60 20.64
CA VAL A 406 -28.36 9.44 21.47
C VAL A 406 -27.28 8.36 21.32
N TYR A 407 -26.84 8.04 20.11
CA TYR A 407 -25.77 7.05 19.89
C TYR A 407 -24.45 7.48 20.53
N LEU A 408 -24.08 8.74 20.43
CA LEU A 408 -22.87 9.27 21.10
C LEU A 408 -22.96 9.14 22.61
N ASN A 409 -24.13 9.41 23.21
CA ASN A 409 -24.33 9.25 24.65
C ASN A 409 -24.28 7.78 25.09
N ILE A 410 -24.83 6.86 24.31
CA ILE A 410 -24.73 5.43 24.60
C ILE A 410 -23.26 4.98 24.56
N LEU A 411 -22.49 5.37 23.54
CA LEU A 411 -21.06 5.06 23.46
C LEU A 411 -20.27 5.68 24.61
N ALA A 412 -20.56 6.93 24.98
CA ALA A 412 -19.95 7.58 26.13
C ALA A 412 -20.26 6.87 27.45
N THR A 413 -21.50 6.38 27.61
CA THR A 413 -21.89 5.61 28.79
C THR A 413 -21.17 4.27 28.87
N LEU A 414 -21.07 3.54 27.77
CA LEU A 414 -20.32 2.28 27.70
C LEU A 414 -18.84 2.50 28.05
N LEU A 415 -18.25 3.57 27.51
CA LEU A 415 -16.87 3.94 27.82
C LEU A 415 -16.69 4.30 29.29
N TRP A 416 -17.61 5.08 29.86
CA TRP A 416 -17.64 5.41 31.29
C TRP A 416 -17.69 4.17 32.16
N LEU A 417 -18.61 3.23 31.89
CA LEU A 417 -18.71 1.97 32.63
C LEU A 417 -17.43 1.14 32.56
N THR A 418 -16.81 1.10 31.40
CA THR A 418 -15.53 0.41 31.20
C THR A 418 -14.42 1.02 32.04
N MET A 419 -14.36 2.34 32.13
CA MET A 419 -13.35 3.06 32.91
C MET A 419 -13.58 2.87 34.42
N VAL A 420 -14.85 2.94 34.89
CA VAL A 420 -15.18 2.70 36.30
C VAL A 420 -14.86 1.26 36.70
N ARG A 421 -15.22 0.28 35.89
CA ARG A 421 -14.86 -1.12 36.13
C ARG A 421 -13.34 -1.29 36.26
N SER A 422 -12.59 -0.70 35.34
CA SER A 422 -11.13 -0.76 35.36
C SER A 422 -10.52 -0.11 36.59
N PHE A 423 -11.08 1.02 37.02
CA PHE A 423 -10.65 1.69 38.23
C PHE A 423 -10.92 0.85 39.47
N LEU A 424 -12.13 0.27 39.61
CA LEU A 424 -12.49 -0.59 40.72
C LEU A 424 -11.58 -1.82 40.82
N TRP A 425 -11.25 -2.42 39.68
CA TRP A 425 -10.28 -3.51 39.59
C TRP A 425 -8.90 -3.12 40.13
N GLN A 426 -8.39 -1.94 39.72
CA GLN A 426 -7.08 -1.46 40.17
C GLN A 426 -7.01 -1.14 41.65
N VAL A 427 -8.12 -0.71 42.25
CA VAL A 427 -8.24 -0.45 43.70
C VAL A 427 -8.38 -1.74 44.51
N GLY A 428 -8.52 -2.90 43.83
CA GLY A 428 -8.64 -4.19 44.51
C GLY A 428 -10.04 -4.49 45.04
N VAL A 429 -11.08 -3.95 44.41
CA VAL A 429 -12.46 -4.26 44.73
C VAL A 429 -12.86 -5.55 44.04
N ASP A 430 -13.09 -6.63 44.78
CA ASP A 430 -13.41 -7.95 44.23
C ASP A 430 -14.84 -8.02 43.66
N ASP A 431 -15.79 -7.29 44.25
CA ASP A 431 -17.17 -7.24 43.78
C ASP A 431 -17.49 -5.90 43.10
N PHE A 432 -17.47 -5.90 41.76
CA PHE A 432 -17.78 -4.71 40.96
C PHE A 432 -19.28 -4.45 40.80
N SER A 433 -20.16 -5.40 41.14
CA SER A 433 -21.57 -5.36 40.76
C SER A 433 -22.23 -4.08 41.25
N ALA A 434 -22.08 -3.78 42.53
CA ALA A 434 -22.62 -2.56 43.14
C ALA A 434 -22.02 -1.27 42.58
N GLY A 435 -20.70 -1.26 42.38
CA GLY A 435 -19.98 -0.11 41.81
C GLY A 435 -20.42 0.21 40.37
N LEU A 436 -20.66 -0.81 39.56
CA LEU A 436 -21.19 -0.64 38.21
C LEU A 436 -22.64 -0.15 38.22
N SER A 437 -23.49 -0.64 39.11
CA SER A 437 -24.87 -0.18 39.26
C SER A 437 -24.94 1.29 39.69
N LEU A 438 -24.07 1.71 40.59
CA LEU A 438 -23.96 3.11 41.00
C LEU A 438 -23.48 3.99 39.87
N SER A 439 -22.45 3.54 39.13
CA SER A 439 -21.90 4.30 37.98
C SER A 439 -22.88 4.42 36.82
N LEU A 440 -23.68 3.38 36.56
CA LEU A 440 -24.74 3.41 35.55
C LEU A 440 -25.86 4.37 35.97
N SER A 441 -26.19 4.44 37.28
CA SER A 441 -27.15 5.40 37.84
C SER A 441 -26.68 6.85 37.64
N ILE A 442 -25.40 7.14 37.91
CA ILE A 442 -24.79 8.46 37.65
C ILE A 442 -24.87 8.81 36.17
N ALA A 443 -24.53 7.87 35.28
CA ALA A 443 -24.63 8.07 33.86
C ALA A 443 -26.07 8.37 33.40
N GLY A 444 -27.06 7.63 33.92
CA GLY A 444 -28.48 7.88 33.69
C GLY A 444 -28.90 9.27 34.15
N PHE A 445 -28.43 9.72 35.29
CA PHE A 445 -28.70 11.07 35.81
C PHE A 445 -28.10 12.17 34.90
N VAL A 446 -26.86 12.00 34.48
CA VAL A 446 -26.21 12.92 33.50
C VAL A 446 -26.96 12.94 32.19
N GLN A 447 -27.37 11.79 31.66
CA GLN A 447 -28.18 11.69 30.43
C GLN A 447 -29.51 12.41 30.56
N MET A 448 -30.19 12.29 31.68
CA MET A 448 -31.45 13.01 31.95
C MET A 448 -31.23 14.52 31.96
N GLY A 449 -30.22 14.98 32.70
CA GLY A 449 -29.84 16.40 32.74
C GLY A 449 -29.49 16.98 31.37
N LEU A 450 -28.72 16.24 30.59
CA LEU A 450 -28.40 16.62 29.20
C LEU A 450 -29.65 16.60 28.31
N GLY A 451 -30.51 15.58 28.45
CA GLY A 451 -31.76 15.47 27.70
C GLY A 451 -32.73 16.61 27.99
N MET A 452 -32.75 17.12 29.22
CA MET A 452 -33.51 18.30 29.62
C MET A 452 -32.89 19.59 29.04
N ARG A 453 -31.57 19.78 29.22
CA ARG A 453 -30.86 20.97 28.76
C ARG A 453 -30.90 21.13 27.24
N LEU A 454 -30.82 20.01 26.52
CA LEU A 454 -30.82 19.98 25.04
C LEU A 454 -32.21 19.85 24.43
N HIS A 455 -33.27 19.76 25.26
CA HIS A 455 -34.66 19.59 24.83
C HIS A 455 -34.87 18.34 23.94
N GLN A 456 -34.15 17.24 24.22
CA GLN A 456 -34.20 16.01 23.43
C GLN A 456 -35.01 14.90 24.09
N LYS A 457 -36.20 14.59 23.53
CA LYS A 457 -37.10 13.54 24.02
C LYS A 457 -36.42 12.17 24.05
N LEU A 458 -35.72 11.77 22.98
CA LEU A 458 -35.05 10.47 22.88
C LEU A 458 -33.98 10.27 23.95
N LEU A 459 -33.19 11.29 24.28
CA LEU A 459 -32.16 11.18 25.32
C LEU A 459 -32.76 11.00 26.72
N ARG A 460 -33.90 11.66 26.98
CA ARG A 460 -34.67 11.45 28.23
C ARG A 460 -35.25 10.05 28.32
N MET A 461 -35.77 9.50 27.20
CA MET A 461 -36.27 8.12 27.14
C MET A 461 -35.14 7.10 27.39
N VAL A 462 -33.96 7.31 26.80
CA VAL A 462 -32.78 6.46 27.05
C VAL A 462 -32.35 6.53 28.50
N SER A 463 -32.36 7.71 29.12
CA SER A 463 -32.07 7.85 30.56
C SER A 463 -33.05 7.05 31.43
N LEU A 464 -34.36 7.13 31.13
CA LEU A 464 -35.37 6.32 31.85
C LEU A 464 -35.13 4.82 31.66
N ALA A 465 -34.81 4.38 30.45
CA ALA A 465 -34.46 2.99 30.19
C ALA A 465 -33.19 2.57 30.96
N THR A 466 -32.17 3.43 31.05
CA THR A 466 -30.95 3.20 31.83
C THR A 466 -31.29 3.01 33.33
N PHE A 467 -32.16 3.85 33.91
CA PHE A 467 -32.63 3.67 35.27
C PHE A 467 -33.42 2.38 35.45
N GLY A 468 -34.28 2.02 34.50
CA GLY A 468 -34.99 0.75 34.50
C GLY A 468 -34.03 -0.46 34.56
N LEU A 469 -32.96 -0.42 33.74
CA LEU A 469 -31.91 -1.45 33.77
C LEU A 469 -31.16 -1.50 35.11
N VAL A 470 -30.87 -0.35 35.71
CA VAL A 470 -30.25 -0.30 37.05
C VAL A 470 -31.14 -0.96 38.11
N LEU A 471 -32.43 -0.66 38.09
CA LEU A 471 -33.40 -1.25 39.00
C LEU A 471 -33.51 -2.78 38.83
N LEU A 472 -33.60 -3.23 37.58
CA LEU A 472 -33.63 -4.66 37.28
C LEU A 472 -32.36 -5.36 37.77
N LYS A 473 -31.18 -4.79 37.45
CA LYS A 473 -29.88 -5.35 37.87
C LYS A 473 -29.79 -5.39 39.40
N LEU A 474 -30.19 -4.33 40.08
CA LEU A 474 -30.16 -4.24 41.53
C LEU A 474 -31.04 -5.32 42.18
N VAL A 475 -32.25 -5.55 41.65
CA VAL A 475 -33.18 -6.54 42.18
C VAL A 475 -32.71 -7.97 41.92
N PHE A 476 -32.21 -8.27 40.74
CA PHE A 476 -31.88 -9.63 40.31
C PHE A 476 -30.43 -10.06 40.60
N ASP A 477 -29.50 -9.12 40.73
CA ASP A 477 -28.06 -9.41 40.86
C ASP A 477 -27.49 -8.87 42.18
N ASP A 478 -27.52 -7.56 42.38
CA ASP A 478 -26.79 -6.92 43.48
C ASP A 478 -27.37 -7.26 44.89
N LEU A 479 -28.68 -7.43 45.00
CA LEU A 479 -29.33 -7.75 46.28
C LEU A 479 -28.93 -9.12 46.84
N TRP A 480 -28.62 -10.09 46.00
CA TRP A 480 -28.26 -11.44 46.44
C TRP A 480 -26.80 -11.54 46.87
N ALA A 481 -25.91 -10.73 46.32
CA ALA A 481 -24.47 -10.78 46.54
C ALA A 481 -23.99 -9.92 47.74
N MET A 482 -24.77 -8.91 48.19
CA MET A 482 -24.32 -7.93 49.20
C MET A 482 -24.59 -8.34 50.67
N PRO A 483 -23.66 -7.98 51.59
CA PRO A 483 -23.95 -8.02 53.04
C PRO A 483 -25.04 -7.00 53.41
N THR A 484 -25.77 -7.27 54.52
CA THR A 484 -26.95 -6.50 54.93
C THR A 484 -26.73 -4.98 55.02
N ILE A 485 -25.56 -4.55 55.51
CA ILE A 485 -25.20 -3.13 55.61
C ILE A 485 -25.05 -2.50 54.20
N GLY A 486 -24.42 -3.21 53.28
CA GLY A 486 -24.28 -2.78 51.89
C GLY A 486 -25.62 -2.59 51.18
N LYS A 487 -26.57 -3.51 51.40
CA LYS A 487 -27.95 -3.41 50.90
C LYS A 487 -28.62 -2.12 51.35
N ILE A 488 -28.53 -1.81 52.63
CA ILE A 488 -29.16 -0.61 53.24
C ILE A 488 -28.58 0.67 52.59
N ILE A 489 -27.26 0.77 52.48
CA ILE A 489 -26.58 1.95 51.90
C ILE A 489 -26.99 2.16 50.44
N VAL A 490 -26.95 1.09 49.62
CA VAL A 490 -27.32 1.16 48.21
C VAL A 490 -28.79 1.54 48.02
N PHE A 491 -29.70 0.97 48.83
CA PHE A 491 -31.12 1.35 48.80
C PHE A 491 -31.37 2.81 49.17
N ILE A 492 -30.66 3.35 50.17
CA ILE A 492 -30.79 4.75 50.57
C ILE A 492 -30.32 5.66 49.40
N ILE A 493 -29.13 5.39 48.81
CA ILE A 493 -28.60 6.19 47.73
C ILE A 493 -29.49 6.12 46.50
N LEU A 494 -29.94 4.92 46.13
CA LEU A 494 -30.80 4.74 44.96
C LEU A 494 -32.18 5.38 45.19
N GLY A 495 -32.75 5.23 46.39
CA GLY A 495 -34.00 5.87 46.79
C GLY A 495 -33.90 7.39 46.67
N LEU A 496 -32.79 7.98 47.09
CA LEU A 496 -32.54 9.41 46.97
C LEU A 496 -32.44 9.85 45.49
N ILE A 497 -31.71 9.09 44.68
CA ILE A 497 -31.60 9.34 43.24
C ILE A 497 -32.95 9.26 42.56
N LEU A 498 -33.75 8.24 42.83
CA LEU A 498 -35.10 8.08 42.28
C LEU A 498 -36.06 9.17 42.74
N LEU A 499 -35.95 9.64 43.98
CA LEU A 499 -36.76 10.72 44.52
C LEU A 499 -36.44 12.05 43.84
N ILE A 500 -35.16 12.35 43.67
CA ILE A 500 -34.71 13.53 42.87
C ILE A 500 -35.21 13.43 41.44
N LEU A 501 -35.11 12.26 40.84
CA LEU A 501 -35.57 12.02 39.47
C LEU A 501 -37.07 12.19 39.31
N SER A 502 -37.85 11.64 40.26
CA SER A 502 -39.31 11.77 40.33
C SER A 502 -39.72 13.25 40.47
N PHE A 503 -39.04 13.98 41.34
CA PHE A 503 -39.28 15.41 41.52
C PHE A 503 -38.96 16.21 40.25
N LEU A 504 -37.82 15.93 39.61
CA LEU A 504 -37.45 16.52 38.33
C LEU A 504 -38.45 16.17 37.23
N TYR A 505 -38.91 14.90 37.18
CA TYR A 505 -39.94 14.48 36.24
C TYR A 505 -41.28 15.18 36.46
N GLN A 506 -41.76 15.30 37.71
CA GLN A 506 -42.99 16.02 38.01
C GLN A 506 -42.92 17.51 37.67
N LYS A 507 -41.80 18.17 38.01
CA LYS A 507 -41.59 19.60 37.72
C LYS A 507 -41.46 19.88 36.21
N LEU A 508 -41.05 18.88 35.42
CA LEU A 508 -40.79 19.00 33.97
C LEU A 508 -41.82 18.30 33.10
N LYS A 509 -42.82 17.63 33.71
CA LYS A 509 -43.89 16.96 32.97
C LYS A 509 -44.57 17.89 31.97
N ASP A 510 -44.84 19.12 32.39
CA ASP A 510 -45.49 20.12 31.57
C ASP A 510 -44.57 20.61 30.42
N VAL A 511 -43.25 20.66 30.64
CA VAL A 511 -42.26 20.99 29.60
C VAL A 511 -41.99 19.79 28.68
N LEU A 512 -42.17 18.56 29.17
CA LEU A 512 -41.99 17.33 28.42
C LEU A 512 -43.06 17.08 27.38
N PHE A 513 -44.30 17.48 27.69
CA PHE A 513 -45.48 17.22 26.81
C PHE A 513 -45.91 18.44 25.99
N LYS A 514 -45.56 19.67 26.40
CA LYS A 514 -45.97 20.90 25.70
C LYS A 514 -45.24 21.14 24.37
N ASN A 515 -44.08 20.54 24.13
CA ASN A 515 -43.33 20.73 22.87
C ASN A 515 -43.82 19.84 21.72
N ASP A 516 -44.76 18.92 21.91
CA ASP A 516 -45.28 18.05 20.86
C ASP A 516 -46.48 18.69 20.11
N GLU A 517 -47.08 19.78 20.63
CA GLU A 517 -48.21 20.45 20.01
C GLU A 517 -47.82 21.63 19.07
N GLU A 518 -46.59 22.13 19.16
CA GLU A 518 -46.09 23.21 18.29
C GLU A 518 -45.42 22.72 16.99
N GLU A 519 -45.12 21.45 16.83
CA GLU A 519 -44.57 20.90 15.57
C GLU A 519 -45.62 20.30 14.63
N THR A 520 -46.91 20.34 14.99
CA THR A 520 -48.03 19.84 14.17
C THR A 520 -48.95 20.94 13.59
N ASN A 521 -48.57 22.22 13.72
CA ASN A 521 -49.29 23.34 13.05
C ASN A 521 -48.40 24.05 12.04
#